data_c5941462939caebe4d32c9342deac45c
#
_entry.id   c5941462939caebe4d32c9342deac45c
#
_cell.length_a   1.000
_cell.length_b   1.000
_cell.length_c   1.000
_cell.angle_alpha   90.00
_cell.angle_beta   90.00
_cell.angle_gamma   90.00
#
_symmetry.space_group_name_H-M   'P 1'
#
loop_
_entity.id
_entity.type
_entity.pdbx_description
1 polymer ?
#
loop_
_entity_poly.entity_id
_entity_poly.type
_entity_poly.pdbx_seq_one_letter_code
_entity_poly.pdbx_strand_id
1 'polypeptide(L)'
;MGLNVAVVGLGGIGNRHASIYHGHESCDVVAVCDLIEERADKAADAYEAKAFYSVQDMLDSGLQIDAASVASAGTENGGDHYKPTIELLNAGIPVL
;
A
#
# COMPACT_ATOMS: atom_id res chain seq x y z
N MET A 1 -14.25 -8.28 9.67
CA MET A 1 -13.11 -9.16 9.62
C MET A 1 -12.89 -9.62 8.18
N GLY A 2 -11.74 -9.38 7.61
CA GLY A 2 -11.45 -9.73 6.25
C GLY A 2 -9.95 -9.69 6.00
N LEU A 3 -9.56 -9.52 4.77
CA LEU A 3 -8.15 -9.45 4.39
C LEU A 3 -7.56 -8.11 4.81
N ASN A 4 -6.40 -8.16 5.42
CA ASN A 4 -5.62 -6.95 5.69
C ASN A 4 -4.84 -6.61 4.44
N VAL A 5 -5.15 -5.48 3.84
CA VAL A 5 -4.58 -5.07 2.56
C VAL A 5 -3.70 -3.84 2.72
N ALA A 6 -2.56 -3.85 2.05
CA ALA A 6 -1.71 -2.68 1.92
C ALA A 6 -1.82 -2.13 0.50
N VAL A 7 -1.74 -0.83 0.35
CA VAL A 7 -1.70 -0.19 -0.97
C VAL A 7 -0.38 0.56 -1.09
N VAL A 8 0.40 0.20 -2.10
CA VAL A 8 1.70 0.80 -2.40
C VAL A 8 1.56 1.66 -3.64
N GLY A 9 1.89 2.94 -3.50
CA GLY A 9 1.71 3.91 -4.55
C GLY A 9 0.35 4.58 -4.46
N LEU A 10 0.35 5.86 -4.14
CA LEU A 10 -0.87 6.61 -3.81
C LEU A 10 -1.12 7.80 -4.75
N GLY A 11 -0.74 7.64 -6.02
CA GLY A 11 -1.19 8.52 -7.07
C GLY A 11 -2.68 8.27 -7.36
N GLY A 12 -3.19 8.75 -8.49
CA GLY A 12 -4.61 8.63 -8.82
C GLY A 12 -5.13 7.19 -8.77
N ILE A 13 -4.39 6.26 -9.38
CA ILE A 13 -4.81 4.86 -9.44
C ILE A 13 -4.75 4.19 -8.06
N GLY A 14 -3.68 4.46 -7.32
CA GLY A 14 -3.50 3.88 -5.99
C GLY A 14 -4.58 4.34 -5.01
N ASN A 15 -4.91 5.62 -5.03
CA ASN A 15 -5.99 6.14 -4.21
C ASN A 15 -7.33 5.53 -4.58
N ARG A 16 -7.54 5.26 -5.86
CA ARG A 16 -8.76 4.60 -6.32
C ARG A 16 -8.86 3.18 -5.77
N HIS A 17 -7.75 2.43 -5.81
CA HIS A 17 -7.70 1.09 -5.25
C HIS A 17 -7.94 1.12 -3.74
N ALA A 18 -7.27 2.03 -3.03
CA ALA A 18 -7.45 2.17 -1.58
C ALA A 18 -8.90 2.47 -1.23
N SER A 19 -9.54 3.35 -1.97
CA SER A 19 -10.93 3.70 -1.76
C SER A 19 -11.85 2.49 -1.95
N ILE A 20 -11.61 1.69 -2.98
CA ILE A 20 -12.40 0.50 -3.26
C ILE A 20 -12.24 -0.52 -2.14
N TYR A 21 -11.02 -0.79 -1.70
CA TYR A 21 -10.79 -1.74 -0.62
C TYR A 21 -11.35 -1.24 0.70
N HIS A 22 -11.21 0.04 0.99
CA HIS A 22 -11.75 0.64 2.21
C HIS A 22 -13.27 0.50 2.30
N GLY A 23 -13.95 0.62 1.16
CA GLY A 23 -15.39 0.48 1.09
C GLY A 23 -15.88 -0.96 1.02
N HIS A 24 -14.98 -1.93 0.95
CA HIS A 24 -15.37 -3.33 0.81
C HIS A 24 -15.36 -4.04 2.17
N GLU A 25 -16.47 -4.66 2.53
CA GLU A 25 -16.60 -5.27 3.85
C GLU A 25 -15.69 -6.48 4.09
N SER A 26 -15.15 -7.07 3.03
CA SER A 26 -14.20 -8.18 3.15
C SER A 26 -12.74 -7.75 3.19
N CYS A 27 -12.47 -6.46 3.16
CA CYS A 27 -11.11 -5.93 3.15
C CYS A 27 -10.94 -4.81 4.15
N ASP A 28 -9.79 -4.79 4.80
CA ASP A 28 -9.39 -3.67 5.65
C ASP A 28 -8.08 -3.10 5.09
N VAL A 29 -8.07 -1.83 4.74
CA VAL A 29 -6.84 -1.16 4.34
C VAL A 29 -6.08 -0.83 5.62
N VAL A 30 -5.05 -1.60 5.90
CA VAL A 30 -4.30 -1.45 7.15
C VAL A 30 -3.02 -0.65 7.00
N ALA A 31 -2.52 -0.53 5.76
CA ALA A 31 -1.30 0.21 5.48
C ALA A 31 -1.36 0.86 4.11
N VAL A 32 -0.79 2.04 4.03
CA VAL A 32 -0.60 2.76 2.77
C VAL A 32 0.86 3.18 2.70
N CYS A 33 1.45 3.11 1.53
CA CYS A 33 2.87 3.35 1.33
C CYS A 33 3.11 4.19 0.09
N ASP A 34 3.90 5.24 0.23
CA ASP A 34 4.32 6.06 -0.90
C ASP A 34 5.64 6.73 -0.56
N LEU A 35 6.54 6.81 -1.52
CA LEU A 35 7.81 7.51 -1.33
C LEU A 35 7.59 9.01 -1.10
N ILE A 36 6.46 9.52 -1.57
CA ILE A 36 6.06 10.91 -1.31
C ILE A 36 5.28 10.91 -0.01
N GLU A 37 5.92 11.37 1.07
CA GLU A 37 5.37 11.30 2.42
C GLU A 37 3.99 11.93 2.55
N GLU A 38 3.79 13.07 1.91
CA GLU A 38 2.51 13.77 1.95
C GLU A 38 1.37 12.90 1.44
N ARG A 39 1.61 12.12 0.39
CA ARG A 39 0.60 11.19 -0.16
C ARG A 39 0.28 10.07 0.81
N ALA A 40 1.30 9.51 1.43
CA ALA A 40 1.12 8.44 2.41
C ALA A 40 0.33 8.95 3.63
N ASP A 41 0.70 10.10 4.16
CA ASP A 41 0.05 10.68 5.33
C ASP A 41 -1.41 11.01 5.05
N LYS A 42 -1.69 11.58 3.89
CA LYS A 42 -3.04 11.96 3.49
C LYS A 42 -3.93 10.73 3.32
N ALA A 43 -3.41 9.69 2.69
CA ALA A 43 -4.17 8.46 2.51
C ALA A 43 -4.38 7.73 3.84
N ALA A 44 -3.38 7.72 4.71
CA ALA A 44 -3.49 7.11 6.03
C ALA A 44 -4.62 7.76 6.82
N ASP A 45 -4.72 9.07 6.75
CA ASP A 45 -5.78 9.81 7.43
C ASP A 45 -7.15 9.51 6.81
N ALA A 46 -7.23 9.47 5.49
CA ALA A 46 -8.48 9.23 4.79
C ALA A 46 -9.03 7.81 4.98
N TYR A 47 -8.17 6.82 5.09
CA TYR A 47 -8.57 5.41 5.16
C TYR A 47 -8.31 4.77 6.52
N GLU A 48 -7.93 5.55 7.51
CA GLU A 48 -7.65 5.08 8.86
C GLU A 48 -6.59 3.97 8.88
N ALA A 49 -5.57 4.14 8.04
CA ALA A 49 -4.49 3.18 7.88
C ALA A 49 -3.18 3.75 8.39
N LYS A 50 -2.16 2.90 8.50
CA LYS A 50 -0.82 3.36 8.86
C LYS A 50 -0.07 3.81 7.62
N ALA A 51 0.63 4.93 7.74
CA ALA A 51 1.44 5.48 6.66
C ALA A 51 2.86 4.94 6.73
N PHE A 52 3.39 4.55 5.58
CA PHE A 52 4.79 4.16 5.43
C PHE A 52 5.36 4.86 4.21
N TYR A 53 6.65 5.12 4.24
CA TYR A 53 7.33 5.85 3.18
C TYR A 53 8.24 4.97 2.34
N SER A 54 8.32 3.70 2.70
CA SER A 54 8.99 2.67 1.91
C SER A 54 8.36 1.32 2.22
N VAL A 55 8.46 0.40 1.27
CA VAL A 55 7.94 -0.96 1.47
C VAL A 55 8.71 -1.65 2.59
N GLN A 56 10.02 -1.41 2.68
CA GLN A 56 10.83 -2.03 3.72
C GLN A 56 10.39 -1.62 5.12
N ASP A 57 10.09 -0.33 5.32
CA ASP A 57 9.59 0.15 6.62
C ASP A 57 8.27 -0.51 6.97
N MET A 58 7.41 -0.68 5.98
CA MET A 58 6.12 -1.34 6.18
C MET A 58 6.32 -2.80 6.57
N LEU A 59 7.22 -3.51 5.91
CA LEU A 59 7.51 -4.90 6.22
C LEU A 59 8.14 -5.06 7.61
N ASP A 60 8.98 -4.11 8.00
CA ASP A 60 9.65 -4.13 9.30
C ASP A 60 8.74 -3.75 10.46
N SER A 61 7.58 -3.22 10.18
CA SER A 61 6.64 -2.75 11.22
C SER A 61 6.01 -3.88 12.04
N GLY A 62 6.04 -5.10 11.54
CA GLY A 62 5.35 -6.22 12.17
C GLY A 62 3.85 -6.25 11.91
N LEU A 63 3.34 -5.34 11.10
CA LEU A 63 1.93 -5.30 10.76
C LEU A 63 1.55 -6.50 9.91
N GLN A 64 0.44 -7.14 10.25
CA GLN A 64 -0.01 -8.28 9.46
C GLN A 64 -0.68 -7.81 8.19
N ILE A 65 -0.14 -8.21 7.04
CA ILE A 65 -0.64 -7.85 5.72
C ILE A 65 -0.88 -9.14 4.95
N ASP A 66 -2.12 -9.33 4.52
CA ASP A 66 -2.51 -10.54 3.79
C ASP A 66 -2.30 -10.42 2.29
N ALA A 67 -2.39 -9.22 1.76
CA ALA A 67 -2.19 -8.95 0.35
C ALA A 67 -1.85 -7.49 0.14
N ALA A 68 -1.23 -7.17 -0.98
CA ALA A 68 -0.89 -5.80 -1.31
C ALA A 68 -1.23 -5.48 -2.76
N SER A 69 -1.65 -4.26 -2.99
CA SER A 69 -1.84 -3.72 -4.33
C SER A 69 -0.70 -2.76 -4.63
N VAL A 70 -0.02 -2.96 -5.74
CA VAL A 70 1.07 -2.08 -6.17
C VAL A 70 0.58 -1.23 -7.33
N ALA A 71 0.45 0.05 -7.09
CA ALA A 71 -0.03 1.01 -8.08
C ALA A 71 0.95 2.17 -8.30
N SER A 72 2.19 2.00 -7.85
CA SER A 72 3.23 2.99 -8.12
C SER A 72 3.53 2.99 -9.62
N ALA A 73 3.52 4.16 -10.23
CA ALA A 73 3.65 4.27 -11.68
C ALA A 73 4.43 5.50 -12.06
N GLY A 74 5.12 5.40 -13.18
CA GLY A 74 5.79 6.52 -13.79
C GLY A 74 6.89 7.10 -12.92
N THR A 75 7.20 8.34 -13.16
CA THR A 75 8.28 9.03 -12.47
C THR A 75 7.93 9.49 -11.05
N GLU A 76 6.66 9.42 -10.69
CA GLU A 76 6.20 9.94 -9.41
C GLU A 76 6.75 9.19 -8.21
N ASN A 77 6.97 7.90 -8.37
CA ASN A 77 7.51 7.04 -7.32
C ASN A 77 8.80 6.36 -7.78
N GLY A 78 9.62 7.08 -8.51
CA GLY A 78 10.84 6.51 -9.07
C GLY A 78 10.59 5.61 -10.28
N GLY A 79 9.37 5.57 -10.77
CA GLY A 79 9.01 4.82 -11.96
C GLY A 79 9.10 3.31 -11.84
N ASP A 80 9.03 2.79 -10.63
CA ASP A 80 9.35 1.39 -10.39
C ASP A 80 8.22 0.62 -9.71
N HIS A 81 7.59 -0.29 -10.46
CA HIS A 81 6.70 -1.30 -9.89
C HIS A 81 7.44 -2.54 -9.46
N TYR A 82 8.60 -2.76 -10.05
CA TYR A 82 9.34 -4.01 -9.92
C TYR A 82 9.88 -4.19 -8.51
N LYS A 83 10.57 -3.18 -7.99
CA LYS A 83 11.19 -3.27 -6.68
C LYS A 83 10.18 -3.54 -5.55
N PRO A 84 9.11 -2.75 -5.42
CA PRO A 84 8.13 -3.03 -4.36
C PRO A 84 7.45 -4.39 -4.55
N THR A 85 7.18 -4.80 -5.77
CA THR A 85 6.60 -6.11 -6.03
C THR A 85 7.50 -7.23 -5.56
N ILE A 86 8.79 -7.16 -5.88
CA ILE A 86 9.76 -8.16 -5.46
C ILE A 86 9.92 -8.18 -3.94
N GLU A 87 9.97 -7.02 -3.31
CA GLU A 87 10.08 -6.93 -1.85
C GLU A 87 8.89 -7.62 -1.18
N LEU A 88 7.68 -7.38 -1.67
CA LEU A 88 6.47 -7.98 -1.13
C LEU A 88 6.43 -9.49 -1.34
N LEU A 89 6.76 -9.96 -2.54
CA LEU A 89 6.79 -11.38 -2.84
C LEU A 89 7.83 -12.12 -2.00
N ASN A 90 9.00 -11.52 -1.80
CA ASN A 90 10.04 -12.09 -0.96
C ASN A 90 9.61 -12.19 0.50
N ALA A 91 8.72 -11.31 0.94
CA ALA A 91 8.16 -11.35 2.28
C ALA A 91 6.96 -12.28 2.41
N GLY A 92 6.57 -12.95 1.32
CA GLY A 92 5.44 -13.86 1.31
C GLY A 92 4.09 -13.18 1.19
N ILE A 93 4.05 -11.94 0.74
CA ILE A 93 2.80 -11.18 0.59
C ILE A 93 2.35 -11.22 -0.86
N PRO A 94 1.18 -11.80 -1.16
CA PRO A 94 0.64 -11.79 -2.52
C PRO A 94 0.39 -10.38 -3.02
N VAL A 95 0.69 -10.16 -4.29
CA VAL A 95 0.43 -8.87 -4.95
C VAL A 95 -0.77 -8.99 -5.85
N LEU A 96 -1.68 -8.07 -5.67
CA LEU A 96 -2.93 -8.04 -6.43
C LEU A 96 -2.78 -7.30 -7.76
#